data_e7ab729207fc3749a944dfa22b27b178
#
_entry.id   e7ab729207fc3749a944dfa22b27b178
#
_cell.length_a   1.000
_cell.length_b   1.000
_cell.length_c   1.000
_cell.angle_alpha   90.00
_cell.angle_beta   90.00
_cell.angle_gamma   90.00
#
_symmetry.space_group_name_H-M   'P 1'
#
loop_
_entity.id
_entity.type
_entity.pdbx_description
1 polymer ?
#
loop_
_entity_poly.entity_id
_entity_poly.type
_entity_poly.pdbx_seq_one_letter_code
_entity_poly.pdbx_strand_id
1 'polypeptide(L)'
;MAKAQVIPFGPQHPVLPEPVHLDLVVEDETVVDVLPQIGFIHRGLEKLVETRDIHQYIYVAERICGICAFGHSYGYAQTVERLMNVEIPPRAEYLRAIMHELSRIHSHLLWMGLAADAFRFES
;
A
#
# COMPACT_ATOMS: atom_id res chain seq x y z
N MET A 1 -23.98 31.16 -12.94
CA MET A 1 -23.91 29.74 -12.53
C MET A 1 -22.51 29.26 -12.86
N ALA A 2 -21.75 28.82 -11.86
CA ALA A 2 -20.43 28.22 -12.08
C ALA A 2 -20.61 26.98 -13.00
N LYS A 3 -19.75 26.83 -13.97
CA LYS A 3 -19.80 25.71 -14.91
C LYS A 3 -18.95 24.59 -14.30
N ALA A 4 -19.58 23.49 -13.97
CA ALA A 4 -18.87 22.30 -13.49
C ALA A 4 -17.84 21.86 -14.56
N GLN A 5 -16.62 21.62 -14.12
CA GLN A 5 -15.52 21.15 -14.95
C GLN A 5 -15.01 19.83 -14.40
N VAL A 6 -14.68 18.86 -15.25
CA VAL A 6 -14.05 17.62 -14.87
C VAL A 6 -12.55 17.73 -15.08
N ILE A 7 -11.78 17.49 -14.02
CA ILE A 7 -10.30 17.51 -14.04
C ILE A 7 -9.82 16.07 -13.80
N PRO A 8 -9.17 15.43 -14.78
CA PRO A 8 -8.59 14.09 -14.58
C PRO A 8 -7.33 14.18 -13.71
N PHE A 9 -7.25 13.32 -12.69
CA PHE A 9 -6.11 13.17 -11.81
C PHE A 9 -5.63 11.73 -11.82
N GLY A 10 -4.44 11.47 -12.32
CA GLY A 10 -3.93 10.12 -12.52
C GLY A 10 -4.26 9.57 -13.92
N PRO A 11 -4.03 8.26 -14.16
CA PRO A 11 -3.50 7.27 -13.24
C PRO A 11 -2.02 7.44 -12.91
N GLN A 12 -1.24 8.02 -13.82
CA GLN A 12 0.18 8.33 -13.62
C GLN A 12 0.30 9.79 -13.14
N HIS A 13 0.60 9.97 -11.86
CA HIS A 13 0.76 11.29 -11.27
C HIS A 13 1.92 11.31 -10.27
N PRO A 14 2.79 12.33 -10.27
CA PRO A 14 3.98 12.38 -9.39
C PRO A 14 3.69 12.26 -7.89
N VAL A 15 2.51 12.68 -7.46
CA VAL A 15 2.09 12.61 -6.05
C VAL A 15 1.57 11.23 -5.64
N LEU A 16 1.13 10.43 -6.62
CA LEU A 16 0.55 9.10 -6.36
C LEU A 16 1.65 8.06 -6.30
N PRO A 17 1.84 7.35 -5.18
CA PRO A 17 2.82 6.27 -5.07
C PRO A 17 2.44 5.06 -5.95
N GLU A 18 1.14 4.88 -6.21
CA GLU A 18 0.61 3.83 -7.07
C GLU A 18 -0.50 4.37 -7.98
N PRO A 19 -0.70 3.78 -9.19
CA PRO A 19 -1.69 4.27 -10.14
C PRO A 19 -3.12 4.19 -9.62
N VAL A 20 -3.78 5.32 -9.58
CA VAL A 20 -5.22 5.47 -9.39
C VAL A 20 -5.71 6.62 -10.27
N HIS A 21 -6.91 6.51 -10.82
CA HIS A 21 -7.49 7.59 -11.60
C HIS A 21 -8.72 8.15 -10.90
N LEU A 22 -8.76 9.46 -10.78
CA LEU A 22 -9.87 10.20 -10.20
C LEU A 22 -10.32 11.28 -11.18
N ASP A 23 -11.59 11.25 -11.58
CA ASP A 23 -12.20 12.39 -12.25
C ASP A 23 -12.77 13.32 -11.18
N LEU A 24 -12.13 14.49 -11.01
CA LEU A 24 -12.54 15.48 -10.04
C LEU A 24 -13.56 16.43 -10.70
N VAL A 25 -14.78 16.45 -10.17
CA VAL A 25 -15.78 17.43 -10.60
C VAL A 25 -15.59 18.68 -9.76
N VAL A 26 -15.26 19.79 -10.45
CA VAL A 26 -14.88 21.05 -9.79
C VAL A 26 -15.84 22.15 -10.20
N GLU A 27 -16.34 22.89 -9.23
CA GLU A 27 -17.06 24.14 -9.41
C GLU A 27 -16.22 25.27 -8.82
N ASP A 28 -15.79 26.19 -9.68
CA ASP A 28 -14.78 27.20 -9.38
C ASP A 28 -13.46 26.52 -8.91
N GLU A 29 -13.08 26.66 -7.64
CA GLU A 29 -11.90 26.02 -7.05
C GLU A 29 -12.27 24.92 -6.01
N THR A 30 -13.53 24.54 -5.97
CA THR A 30 -14.04 23.56 -5.01
C THR A 30 -14.35 22.24 -5.69
N VAL A 31 -13.79 21.14 -5.18
CA VAL A 31 -14.16 19.79 -5.61
C VAL A 31 -15.52 19.46 -5.00
N VAL A 32 -16.52 19.26 -5.87
CA VAL A 32 -17.91 18.95 -5.46
C VAL A 32 -18.23 17.47 -5.58
N ASP A 33 -17.51 16.73 -6.43
CA ASP A 33 -17.66 15.28 -6.57
C ASP A 33 -16.38 14.63 -7.06
N VAL A 34 -16.21 13.33 -6.82
CA VAL A 34 -15.06 12.55 -7.26
C VAL A 34 -15.53 11.20 -7.79
N LEU A 35 -15.17 10.88 -9.03
CA LEU A 35 -15.45 9.60 -9.67
C LEU A 35 -14.18 8.76 -9.73
N PRO A 36 -13.96 7.81 -8.78
CA PRO A 36 -12.77 7.00 -8.75
C PRO A 36 -12.82 5.87 -9.77
N GLN A 37 -11.71 5.66 -10.47
CA GLN A 37 -11.47 4.49 -11.31
C GLN A 37 -10.29 3.71 -10.72
N ILE A 38 -10.60 2.56 -10.11
CA ILE A 38 -9.65 1.68 -9.44
C ILE A 38 -9.38 0.44 -10.29
N GLY A 39 -8.37 -0.34 -9.92
CA GLY A 39 -8.02 -1.59 -10.60
C GLY A 39 -6.75 -1.52 -11.44
N PHE A 40 -6.10 -0.37 -11.59
CA PHE A 40 -4.85 -0.23 -12.35
C PHE A 40 -3.71 -1.09 -11.81
N ILE A 41 -3.72 -1.39 -10.51
CA ILE A 41 -2.73 -2.25 -9.84
C ILE A 41 -3.29 -3.64 -9.52
N HIS A 42 -4.46 -4.00 -10.01
CA HIS A 42 -5.06 -5.31 -9.77
C HIS A 42 -4.22 -6.44 -10.39
N ARG A 43 -3.82 -7.41 -9.58
CA ARG A 43 -2.96 -8.53 -9.98
C ARG A 43 -3.56 -9.91 -9.67
N GLY A 44 -4.82 -9.97 -9.23
CA GLY A 44 -5.51 -11.20 -8.89
C GLY A 44 -4.96 -11.92 -7.66
N LEU A 45 -4.37 -11.19 -6.70
CA LEU A 45 -3.71 -11.78 -5.53
C LEU A 45 -4.68 -12.53 -4.63
N GLU A 46 -5.92 -12.03 -4.48
CA GLU A 46 -6.98 -12.66 -3.71
C GLU A 46 -7.36 -14.04 -4.30
N LYS A 47 -7.38 -14.15 -5.63
CA LYS A 47 -7.63 -15.44 -6.28
C LYS A 47 -6.43 -16.37 -6.19
N LEU A 48 -5.23 -15.80 -6.20
CA LEU A 48 -4.00 -16.56 -6.12
C LEU A 48 -3.85 -17.26 -4.75
N VAL A 49 -4.28 -16.62 -3.65
CA VAL A 49 -4.20 -17.21 -2.30
C VAL A 49 -5.02 -18.49 -2.17
N GLU A 50 -6.15 -18.58 -2.87
CA GLU A 50 -7.00 -19.78 -2.87
C GLU A 50 -6.33 -21.01 -3.51
N THR A 51 -5.33 -20.80 -4.36
CA THR A 51 -4.71 -21.85 -5.17
C THR A 51 -3.29 -22.17 -4.75
N ARG A 52 -2.73 -21.45 -3.79
CA ARG A 52 -1.36 -21.61 -3.32
C ARG A 52 -1.29 -22.27 -1.96
N ASP A 53 -0.15 -22.91 -1.70
CA ASP A 53 0.17 -23.40 -0.36
C ASP A 53 0.28 -22.22 0.61
N ILE A 54 -0.23 -22.45 1.82
CA ILE A 54 -0.33 -21.42 2.86
C ILE A 54 1.03 -20.83 3.24
N HIS A 55 2.09 -21.64 3.25
CA HIS A 55 3.44 -21.17 3.58
C HIS A 55 4.09 -20.45 2.41
N GLN A 56 3.82 -20.89 1.18
CA GLN A 56 4.34 -20.24 -0.02
C GLN A 56 3.69 -18.89 -0.28
N TYR A 57 2.43 -18.70 0.12
CA TYR A 57 1.74 -17.44 -0.11
C TYR A 57 2.32 -16.27 0.70
N ILE A 58 3.06 -16.52 1.78
CA ILE A 58 3.78 -15.48 2.53
C ILE A 58 4.65 -14.63 1.58
N TYR A 59 5.36 -15.25 0.66
CA TYR A 59 6.21 -14.56 -0.33
C TYR A 59 5.41 -13.74 -1.34
N VAL A 60 4.19 -14.15 -1.63
CA VAL A 60 3.28 -13.38 -2.49
C VAL A 60 2.70 -12.21 -1.71
N ALA A 61 2.30 -12.42 -0.46
CA ALA A 61 1.78 -11.37 0.41
C ALA A 61 2.76 -10.21 0.56
N GLU A 62 4.05 -10.47 0.68
CA GLU A 62 5.09 -9.43 0.69
C GLU A 62 5.07 -8.54 -0.55
N ARG A 63 4.68 -9.06 -1.72
CA ARG A 63 4.66 -8.33 -2.99
C ARG A 63 3.36 -7.59 -3.25
N ILE A 64 2.45 -7.55 -2.29
CA ILE A 64 1.27 -6.67 -2.36
C ILE A 64 1.74 -5.21 -2.43
N CYS A 65 2.73 -4.86 -1.61
CA CYS A 65 3.32 -3.53 -1.59
C CYS A 65 4.85 -3.64 -1.38
N GLY A 66 5.63 -2.99 -2.24
CA GLY A 66 7.10 -2.99 -2.13
C GLY A 66 7.65 -2.16 -0.96
N ILE A 67 6.87 -1.22 -0.43
CA ILE A 67 7.29 -0.29 0.63
C ILE A 67 7.00 -0.89 2.00
N CYS A 68 5.81 -1.49 2.20
CA CYS A 68 5.35 -2.09 3.45
C CYS A 68 5.30 -3.62 3.39
N ALA A 69 6.18 -4.24 2.64
CA ALA A 69 6.21 -5.66 2.34
C ALA A 69 6.10 -6.55 3.59
N PHE A 70 6.91 -6.28 4.61
CA PHE A 70 6.89 -7.04 5.85
C PHE A 70 5.56 -6.93 6.60
N GLY A 71 4.89 -5.77 6.54
CA GLY A 71 3.57 -5.59 7.14
C GLY A 71 2.52 -6.53 6.55
N HIS A 72 2.56 -6.75 5.24
CA HIS A 72 1.66 -7.68 4.56
C HIS A 72 1.94 -9.14 4.90
N SER A 73 3.21 -9.59 4.86
CA SER A 73 3.56 -10.97 5.23
C SER A 73 3.29 -11.25 6.70
N TYR A 74 3.55 -10.28 7.58
CA TYR A 74 3.26 -10.41 9.00
C TYR A 74 1.76 -10.49 9.29
N GLY A 75 0.96 -9.61 8.69
CA GLY A 75 -0.50 -9.66 8.81
C GLY A 75 -1.10 -10.96 8.30
N TYR A 76 -0.61 -11.45 7.16
CA TYR A 76 -1.01 -12.74 6.62
C TYR A 76 -0.65 -13.88 7.58
N ALA A 77 0.61 -13.94 8.05
CA ALA A 77 1.06 -14.97 8.98
C ALA A 77 0.21 -14.99 10.28
N GLN A 78 -0.04 -13.82 10.88
CA GLN A 78 -0.89 -13.71 12.07
C GLN A 78 -2.32 -14.19 11.81
N THR A 79 -2.87 -13.92 10.65
CA THR A 79 -4.22 -14.36 10.28
C THR A 79 -4.29 -15.88 10.18
N VAL A 80 -3.32 -16.48 9.51
CA VAL A 80 -3.22 -17.94 9.37
C VAL A 80 -3.01 -18.63 10.74
N GLU A 81 -2.10 -18.11 11.55
CA GLU A 81 -1.81 -18.62 12.89
C GLU A 81 -3.05 -18.61 13.79
N ARG A 82 -3.82 -17.52 13.76
CA ARG A 82 -5.10 -17.43 14.49
C ARG A 82 -6.12 -18.43 13.97
N LEU A 83 -6.22 -18.58 12.66
CA LEU A 83 -7.16 -19.52 12.03
C LEU A 83 -6.83 -20.97 12.38
N MET A 84 -5.55 -21.29 12.46
CA MET A 84 -5.04 -22.62 12.78
C MET A 84 -4.86 -22.83 14.30
N ASN A 85 -5.13 -21.81 15.11
CA ASN A 85 -4.92 -21.82 16.56
C ASN A 85 -3.50 -22.23 16.96
N VAL A 86 -2.51 -21.67 16.29
CA VAL A 86 -1.08 -21.92 16.55
C VAL A 86 -0.60 -20.98 17.65
N GLU A 87 0.02 -21.55 18.69
CA GLU A 87 0.66 -20.77 19.73
C GLU A 87 2.05 -20.30 19.29
N ILE A 88 2.30 -19.01 19.42
CA ILE A 88 3.54 -18.39 18.97
C ILE A 88 4.49 -18.19 20.15
N PRO A 89 5.74 -18.68 20.09
CA PRO A 89 6.72 -18.46 21.15
C PRO A 89 7.03 -16.95 21.31
N PRO A 90 7.19 -16.44 22.55
CA PRO A 90 7.46 -15.03 22.82
C PRO A 90 8.68 -14.48 22.06
N ARG A 91 9.72 -15.29 21.88
CA ARG A 91 10.89 -14.90 21.10
C ARG A 91 10.55 -14.60 19.64
N ALA A 92 9.63 -15.35 19.03
CA ALA A 92 9.20 -15.12 17.66
C ALA A 92 8.43 -13.80 17.55
N GLU A 93 7.58 -13.47 18.51
CA GLU A 93 6.86 -12.20 18.58
C GLU A 93 7.81 -11.01 18.65
N TYR A 94 8.82 -11.06 19.53
CA TYR A 94 9.83 -10.00 19.63
C TYR A 94 10.64 -9.83 18.33
N LEU A 95 11.05 -10.93 17.70
CA LEU A 95 11.77 -10.86 16.42
C LEU A 95 10.91 -10.24 15.32
N ARG A 96 9.64 -10.61 15.26
CA ARG A 96 8.69 -10.02 14.30
C ARG A 96 8.46 -8.53 14.56
N ALA A 97 8.35 -8.14 15.84
CA ALA A 97 8.23 -6.73 16.20
C ALA A 97 9.46 -5.92 15.74
N ILE A 98 10.66 -6.43 15.97
CA ILE A 98 11.91 -5.78 15.53
C ILE A 98 11.91 -5.63 14.00
N MET A 99 11.60 -6.68 13.26
CA MET A 99 11.58 -6.63 11.80
C MET A 99 10.49 -5.70 11.26
N HIS A 100 9.34 -5.64 11.93
CA HIS A 100 8.27 -4.72 11.58
C HIS A 100 8.68 -3.26 11.77
N GLU A 101 9.33 -2.93 12.89
CA GLU A 101 9.84 -1.59 13.14
C GLU A 101 10.95 -1.18 12.16
N LEU A 102 11.84 -2.10 11.82
CA LEU A 102 12.86 -1.84 10.78
C LEU A 102 12.20 -1.58 9.41
N SER A 103 11.18 -2.33 9.05
CA SER A 103 10.41 -2.10 7.83
C SER A 103 9.71 -0.74 7.85
N ARG A 104 9.18 -0.33 9.01
CA ARG A 104 8.56 0.98 9.18
C ARG A 104 9.56 2.11 9.05
N ILE A 105 10.75 1.97 9.63
CA ILE A 105 11.84 2.94 9.45
C ILE A 105 12.22 3.06 7.97
N HIS A 106 12.38 1.94 7.27
CA HIS A 106 12.64 1.93 5.82
C HIS A 106 11.58 2.71 5.04
N SER A 107 10.30 2.48 5.33
CA SER A 107 9.18 3.20 4.70
C SER A 107 9.23 4.70 4.97
N HIS A 108 9.52 5.11 6.20
CA HIS A 108 9.64 6.51 6.56
C HIS A 108 10.86 7.20 5.91
N LEU A 109 11.99 6.49 5.78
CA LEU A 109 13.16 7.01 5.08
C LEU A 109 12.88 7.24 3.59
N LEU A 110 12.13 6.35 2.95
CA LEU A 110 11.69 6.56 1.58
C LEU A 110 10.82 7.82 1.45
N TRP A 111 9.85 7.98 2.35
CA TRP A 111 9.00 9.18 2.36
C TRP A 111 9.81 10.46 2.56
N MET A 112 10.74 10.44 3.50
CA MET A 112 11.64 11.59 3.74
C MET A 112 12.50 11.90 2.53
N GLY A 113 13.01 10.89 1.83
CA GLY A 113 13.76 11.06 0.59
C GLY A 113 12.94 11.69 -0.52
N LEU A 114 11.72 11.22 -0.73
CA LEU A 114 10.80 11.81 -1.71
C LEU A 114 10.41 13.26 -1.35
N ALA A 115 10.21 13.54 -0.07
CA ALA A 115 9.93 14.89 0.39
C ALA A 115 11.14 15.82 0.17
N ALA A 116 12.36 15.35 0.48
CA ALA A 116 13.58 16.09 0.25
C ALA A 116 13.75 16.44 -1.25
N ASP A 117 13.52 15.48 -2.13
CA ASP A 117 13.54 15.68 -3.58
C ASP A 117 12.50 16.72 -4.03
N ALA A 118 11.27 16.63 -3.51
CA ALA A 118 10.20 17.59 -3.81
C ALA A 118 10.56 19.02 -3.37
N PHE A 119 11.29 19.18 -2.27
CA PHE A 119 11.82 20.46 -1.81
C PHE A 119 13.14 20.86 -2.46
N ARG A 120 13.66 20.05 -3.40
CA ARG A 120 14.92 20.26 -4.08
C ARG A 120 16.15 20.36 -3.13
N PHE A 121 16.12 19.59 -2.06
CA PHE A 121 17.32 19.34 -1.27
C PHE A 121 18.22 18.37 -2.03
N GLU A 122 19.24 18.90 -2.68
CA GLU A 122 20.29 18.08 -3.28
C GLU A 122 21.22 17.57 -2.18
N SER A 123 21.40 16.26 -2.10
CA SER A 123 22.32 15.61 -1.17
C SER A 123 23.73 15.55 -1.75
#